data_bafa05ef05e923daa041edf2702d7604
#
_entry.id   bafa05ef05e923daa041edf2702d7604
#
_cell.length_a   1.000
_cell.length_b   1.000
_cell.length_c   1.000
_cell.angle_alpha   90.00
_cell.angle_beta   90.00
_cell.angle_gamma   90.00
#
_symmetry.space_group_name_H-M   'P 1'
#
loop_
_entity.id
_entity.type
_entity.pdbx_description
1 polymer ?
#
loop_
_entity_poly.entity_id
_entity_poly.type
_entity_poly.pdbx_seq_one_letter_code
_entity_poly.pdbx_strand_id
1 'polypeptide(L)' 'MAKIAFIGLGVMGGAMARHLRHSGHEMVVYNRTRAKADAWVAQYGGRAANSPAEAADGAEAVIT' A
#
# COMPACT_ATOMS: atom_id res chain seq x y z
N MET A 1 -12.31 9.99 3.15
CA MET A 1 -11.14 9.40 2.52
C MET A 1 -10.07 9.12 3.58
N ALA A 2 -9.59 7.89 3.66
CA ALA A 2 -8.63 7.51 4.67
C ALA A 2 -7.25 7.29 4.05
N LYS A 3 -6.21 7.50 4.84
CA LYS A 3 -4.86 7.12 4.46
C LYS A 3 -4.58 5.74 5.05
N ILE A 4 -4.34 4.77 4.19
CA ILE A 4 -4.18 3.38 4.57
C ILE A 4 -2.78 2.90 4.19
N ALA A 5 -2.07 2.34 5.17
CA ALA A 5 -0.77 1.73 4.94
C ALA A 5 -0.95 0.22 4.76
N PHE A 6 -0.36 -0.33 3.71
CA PHE A 6 -0.39 -1.76 3.44
C PHE A 6 1.02 -2.31 3.50
N ILE A 7 1.28 -3.15 4.49
CA ILE A 7 2.60 -3.73 4.74
C ILE A 7 2.61 -5.16 4.25
N GLY A 8 3.35 -5.41 3.18
CA GLY A 8 3.43 -6.74 2.58
C GLY A 8 2.35 -6.95 1.53
N LEU A 9 2.79 -6.98 0.27
CA LEU A 9 1.90 -7.21 -0.86
C LEU A 9 1.98 -8.68 -1.29
N GLY A 10 1.33 -9.57 -0.56
CA GLY A 10 1.13 -10.93 -1.02
C GLY A 10 0.02 -10.97 -2.06
N VAL A 11 -0.30 -12.16 -2.56
CA VAL A 11 -1.36 -12.30 -3.57
C VAL A 11 -2.68 -11.72 -3.09
N MET A 12 -3.10 -12.09 -1.90
CA MET A 12 -4.35 -11.57 -1.33
C MET A 12 -4.24 -10.12 -0.90
N GLY A 13 -3.08 -9.75 -0.35
CA GLY A 13 -2.84 -8.38 0.08
C GLY A 13 -2.89 -7.40 -1.09
N GLY A 14 -2.32 -7.80 -2.24
CA GLY A 14 -2.36 -6.97 -3.44
C GLY A 14 -3.77 -6.74 -3.95
N ALA A 15 -4.61 -7.78 -3.96
CA ALA A 15 -5.99 -7.64 -4.38
C ALA A 15 -6.79 -6.74 -3.44
N MET A 16 -6.58 -6.87 -2.13
CA MET A 16 -7.25 -6.06 -1.14
C MET A 16 -6.83 -4.59 -1.24
N ALA A 17 -5.53 -4.34 -1.42
CA ALA A 17 -5.02 -2.98 -1.58
C ALA A 17 -5.61 -2.31 -2.83
N ARG A 18 -5.71 -3.05 -3.93
CA ARG A 18 -6.34 -2.57 -5.15
C ARG A 18 -7.78 -2.16 -4.91
N HIS A 19 -8.52 -2.98 -4.20
CA HIS A 19 -9.93 -2.73 -3.91
C HIS A 19 -10.10 -1.45 -3.08
N LEU A 20 -9.29 -1.29 -2.05
CA LEU A 20 -9.31 -0.09 -1.22
C LEU A 20 -8.93 1.16 -2.01
N ARG A 21 -7.95 1.04 -2.88
CA ARG A 21 -7.54 2.16 -3.73
C ARG A 21 -8.66 2.57 -4.66
N HIS A 22 -9.36 1.60 -5.22
CA HIS A 22 -10.50 1.85 -6.12
C HIS A 22 -11.64 2.56 -5.39
N SER A 23 -11.76 2.35 -4.08
CA SER A 23 -12.76 3.02 -3.26
C SER A 23 -12.38 4.46 -2.89
N GLY A 24 -11.29 4.98 -3.39
CA GLY A 24 -10.89 6.37 -3.20
C GLY A 24 -10.00 6.65 -2.00
N HIS A 25 -9.48 5.63 -1.35
CA HIS A 25 -8.55 5.82 -0.25
C HIS A 25 -7.15 6.14 -0.74
N GLU A 26 -6.41 6.93 0.05
CA GLU A 26 -4.99 7.15 -0.20
C GLU A 26 -4.22 5.94 0.29
N MET A 27 -3.44 5.33 -0.61
CA MET A 27 -2.72 4.11 -0.30
C MET A 27 -1.22 4.36 -0.24
N VAL A 28 -0.59 3.85 0.82
CA VAL A 28 0.86 3.79 0.92
C VAL A 28 1.21 2.32 1.11
N VAL A 29 2.01 1.78 0.21
CA VAL A 29 2.33 0.36 0.22
C VAL A 29 3.80 0.13 0.50
N TYR A 30 4.10 -0.93 1.23
CA TYR A 30 5.45 -1.40 1.44
C TYR A 30 5.51 -2.89 1.19
N ASN A 31 6.54 -3.33 0.50
CA ASN A 31 6.81 -4.74 0.32
C ASN A 31 8.30 -4.99 0.51
N ARG A 32 8.65 -6.14 1.07
CA ARG A 32 10.05 -6.52 1.24
C ARG A 32 10.81 -6.44 -0.08
N THR A 33 10.16 -6.86 -1.17
CA THR A 33 10.69 -6.68 -2.51
C THR A 33 10.18 -5.36 -3.06
N ARG A 34 11.04 -4.35 -3.11
CA ARG A 34 10.67 -3.01 -3.55
C ARG A 34 10.03 -3.00 -4.93
N ALA A 35 10.53 -3.86 -5.83
CA ALA A 35 10.01 -3.94 -7.19
C ALA A 35 8.52 -4.27 -7.22
N LYS A 36 8.04 -5.07 -6.29
CA LYS A 36 6.61 -5.40 -6.21
C LYS A 36 5.77 -4.20 -5.80
N ALA A 37 6.26 -3.43 -4.84
CA ALA A 37 5.58 -2.21 -4.41
C ALA A 37 5.55 -1.17 -5.54
N ASP A 38 6.67 -1.00 -6.23
CA ASP A 38 6.76 -0.06 -7.34
C ASP A 38 5.83 -0.47 -8.48
N ALA A 39 5.77 -1.75 -8.81
CA ALA A 39 4.88 -2.26 -9.86
C ALA A 39 3.42 -2.03 -9.49
N TRP A 40 3.06 -2.25 -8.23
CA TRP A 40 1.71 -2.01 -7.76
C TRP A 40 1.31 -0.54 -7.90
N VAL A 41 2.22 0.35 -7.49
CA VAL A 41 1.98 1.80 -7.60
C VAL A 41 1.86 2.23 -9.06
N ALA A 42 2.69 1.68 -9.93
CA ALA A 42 2.63 2.00 -11.35
C ALA A 42 1.30 1.58 -11.98
N GLN A 43 0.71 0.49 -11.48
CA GLN A 43 -0.54 -0.04 -12.03
C GLN A 43 -1.77 0.62 -11.43
N TYR A 44 -1.78 0.85 -10.12
CA TYR A 44 -2.98 1.29 -9.42
C TYR A 44 -2.90 2.69 -8.82
N GLY A 45 -1.72 3.26 -8.74
CA GLY A 45 -1.52 4.54 -8.08
C GLY A 45 -1.20 4.37 -6.60
N GLY A 46 -1.08 5.48 -5.89
CA GLY A 46 -0.66 5.48 -4.50
C GLY A 46 0.82 5.78 -4.38
N ARG A 47 1.43 5.36 -3.29
CA ARG A 47 2.84 5.62 -3.03
C ARG A 47 3.50 4.39 -2.43
N ALA A 48 4.76 4.15 -2.82
CA ALA A 48 5.56 3.08 -2.25
C ALA A 48 6.48 3.66 -1.17
N ALA A 49 6.49 3.03 0.00
CA ALA A 49 7.35 3.45 1.11
C ALA A 49 8.64 2.63 1.14
N ASN A 50 9.67 3.19 1.76
CA ASN A 50 10.97 2.52 1.89
C ASN A 50 11.07 1.62 3.10
N SER A 51 10.14 1.75 4.05
CA SER A 51 10.13 0.94 5.26
C SER A 51 8.70 0.81 5.78
N PRO A 52 8.43 -0.20 6.62
CA PRO A 52 7.11 -0.30 7.25
C PRO A 52 6.76 0.92 8.09
N ALA A 53 7.74 1.47 8.81
CA ALA A 53 7.51 2.66 9.63
C ALA A 53 7.14 3.86 8.76
N GLU A 54 7.80 4.04 7.62
CA GLU A 54 7.48 5.11 6.70
C GLU A 54 6.08 4.94 6.14
N ALA A 55 5.70 3.71 5.79
CA ALA A 55 4.37 3.43 5.28
C ALA A 55 3.30 3.76 6.31
N ALA A 56 3.53 3.44 7.56
CA ALA A 56 2.56 3.65 8.64
C ALA A 56 2.50 5.10 9.10
N ASP A 57 3.46 5.93 8.76
CA ASP A 57 3.52 7.31 9.22
C ASP A 57 2.32 8.10 8.74
N GLY A 58 1.52 8.58 9.67
CA GLY A 58 0.32 9.33 9.37
C GLY A 58 -0.86 8.50 8.87
N ALA A 59 -0.72 7.18 8.82
CA ALA A 59 -1.80 6.32 8.35
C ALA A 59 -2.90 6.19 9.41
N GLU A 60 -4.14 6.19 8.96
CA GLU A 60 -5.29 5.95 9.83
C GLU A 60 -5.50 4.47 10.09
N ALA A 61 -5.09 3.63 9.16
CA ALA A 61 -5.15 2.18 9.30
C ALA A 61 -3.88 1.55 8.73
N VAL A 62 -3.39 0.52 9.37
CA VAL A 62 -2.22 -0.24 8.92
C VAL A 62 -2.63 -1.70 8.79
N ILE A 63 -2.46 -2.25 7.60
CA ILE A 63 -2.82 -3.63 7.30
C ILE A 63 -1.53 -4.40 6.99
N THR A 64 -1.33 -5.49 7.70
CA THR A 64 -0.14 -6.33 7.53
C THR A 64 -0.48 -7.71 7.00
#